data_3c6f6d636df739e4471e4b5150dc5ea2
#
_entry.id   3c6f6d636df739e4471e4b5150dc5ea2
#
_cell.length_a   1.000
_cell.length_b   1.000
_cell.length_c   1.000
_cell.angle_alpha   90.00
_cell.angle_beta   90.00
_cell.angle_gamma   90.00
#
_symmetry.space_group_name_H-M   'P 1'
#
loop_
_entity.id
_entity.type
_entity.pdbx_description
1 polymer ?
#
loop_
_entity_poly.entity_id
_entity_poly.type
_entity_poly.pdbx_seq_one_letter_code
_entity_poly.pdbx_strand_id
1 'polypeptide(L)'
;LIKAGLISNGIKCGEFPQRFFMTDSQQNIRLTARVGYEPHFSWSYLKPKYWGIWFGILILLLLAFIPFRLRDKFAAKIGLFVGHKAKKQRKRAQINLQYCFPQWSEQHREQVIDDMFVVLAQVMLGIGEIAVRSKKHLQQRSEFIGIEHIKQAKAQGKNVILLVPHGWAIDASGIILHTHGIPMTSMYNPHRNLLVDWLWTLARQRFGGKMHARQNGIKPFLSHIRQGQMGYYLPDEDFGEEQSVYVDFFATYKATLPGINKMAKLAKAVVIPMFPRYNAQLGKYQMEIHPPMTLSDDPQQSARAMNAEIESFVTETPEQYVWILQLLRTRKNGEDLYD
;
A
#
# COMPACT_ATOMS: atom_id res chain seq x y z
N LEU A 1 27.32 -3.46 60.21
CA LEU A 1 26.12 -3.38 61.06
C LEU A 1 24.88 -3.37 60.15
N ILE A 2 24.31 -4.48 59.77
CA ILE A 2 23.15 -5.23 60.30
C ILE A 2 21.90 -4.35 60.46
N LYS A 3 20.88 -4.68 59.65
CA LYS A 3 19.46 -4.95 59.92
C LYS A 3 18.76 -5.14 58.56
N ALA A 4 18.37 -6.32 58.13
CA ALA A 4 17.23 -7.15 58.57
C ALA A 4 15.88 -6.43 58.38
N GLY A 5 15.14 -6.73 57.35
CA GLY A 5 14.07 -7.67 57.27
C GLY A 5 12.71 -6.98 57.46
N LEU A 6 11.84 -7.12 56.53
CA LEU A 6 10.46 -7.56 56.82
C LEU A 6 9.72 -7.78 55.50
N ILE A 7 9.39 -9.06 55.30
CA ILE A 7 8.50 -9.56 54.28
C ILE A 7 7.06 -9.11 54.66
N SER A 8 6.37 -8.40 53.76
CA SER A 8 4.92 -8.26 53.84
C SER A 8 4.30 -8.99 52.61
N ASN A 9 3.78 -10.15 52.88
CA ASN A 9 2.86 -10.89 52.01
C ASN A 9 1.60 -10.05 51.73
N GLY A 10 1.59 -9.37 50.58
CA GLY A 10 0.36 -8.79 50.02
C GLY A 10 -0.30 -9.81 49.11
N ILE A 11 -1.42 -10.39 49.56
CA ILE A 11 -2.33 -11.21 48.78
C ILE A 11 -2.77 -10.40 47.58
N LYS A 12 -2.32 -10.77 46.38
CA LYS A 12 -2.82 -10.21 45.10
C LYS A 12 -4.23 -10.76 44.92
N CYS A 13 -5.24 -9.89 45.12
CA CYS A 13 -6.61 -10.12 44.69
C CYS A 13 -6.62 -10.46 43.19
N GLY A 14 -7.36 -11.53 42.85
CA GLY A 14 -7.37 -12.19 41.57
C GLY A 14 -7.55 -11.25 40.39
N GLU A 15 -6.66 -11.39 39.40
CA GLU A 15 -6.89 -10.89 38.08
C GLU A 15 -8.07 -11.62 37.45
N PHE A 16 -9.25 -11.00 37.52
CA PHE A 16 -10.37 -11.39 36.64
C PHE A 16 -9.90 -11.25 35.19
N PRO A 17 -10.14 -12.23 34.34
CA PRO A 17 -9.65 -12.17 32.95
C PRO A 17 -10.35 -11.01 32.23
N GLN A 18 -9.60 -9.96 31.92
CA GLN A 18 -10.03 -8.78 31.15
C GLN A 18 -10.58 -9.11 29.73
N ARG A 19 -10.62 -10.39 29.36
CA ARG A 19 -11.14 -10.86 28.07
C ARG A 19 -12.65 -10.70 27.89
N PHE A 20 -13.42 -10.51 28.96
CA PHE A 20 -14.91 -10.50 28.89
C PHE A 20 -15.50 -9.12 28.52
N PHE A 21 -14.76 -8.02 28.64
CA PHE A 21 -15.30 -6.67 28.44
C PHE A 21 -14.70 -5.90 27.27
N MET A 22 -13.90 -6.53 26.42
CA MET A 22 -13.36 -5.85 25.24
C MET A 22 -14.39 -5.86 24.12
N THR A 23 -14.63 -4.67 23.52
CA THR A 23 -15.38 -4.58 22.27
C THR A 23 -14.64 -5.37 21.17
N ASP A 24 -15.39 -5.96 20.24
CA ASP A 24 -14.82 -6.70 19.08
C ASP A 24 -13.73 -5.90 18.34
N SER A 25 -13.86 -4.58 18.26
CA SER A 25 -12.86 -3.70 17.64
C SER A 25 -11.54 -3.66 18.40
N GLN A 26 -11.56 -3.60 19.74
CA GLN A 26 -10.36 -3.61 20.56
C GLN A 26 -9.66 -4.99 20.54
N GLN A 27 -10.43 -6.07 20.49
CA GLN A 27 -9.90 -7.41 20.36
C GLN A 27 -9.23 -7.63 18.99
N ASN A 28 -9.84 -7.14 17.92
CA ASN A 28 -9.28 -7.20 16.56
C ASN A 28 -7.97 -6.40 16.43
N ILE A 29 -7.90 -5.18 17.00
CA ILE A 29 -6.67 -4.38 17.03
C ILE A 29 -5.54 -5.14 17.76
N ARG A 30 -5.82 -5.78 18.89
CA ARG A 30 -4.82 -6.56 19.64
C ARG A 30 -4.35 -7.80 18.87
N LEU A 31 -5.24 -8.50 18.17
CA LEU A 31 -4.88 -9.66 17.37
C LEU A 31 -3.96 -9.29 16.22
N THR A 32 -4.29 -8.25 15.46
CA THR A 32 -3.49 -7.81 14.33
C THR A 32 -2.17 -7.13 14.75
N ALA A 33 -2.01 -6.70 15.99
CA ALA A 33 -0.76 -6.11 16.51
C ALA A 33 0.25 -7.14 17.02
N ARG A 34 -0.07 -8.45 17.05
CA ARG A 34 0.84 -9.49 17.55
C ARG A 34 1.94 -9.80 16.55
N VAL A 35 3.16 -9.97 17.03
CA VAL A 35 4.25 -10.52 16.23
C VAL A 35 3.90 -11.97 15.86
N GLY A 36 4.19 -12.35 14.60
CA GLY A 36 3.80 -13.65 14.05
C GLY A 36 2.33 -13.76 13.64
N TYR A 37 1.63 -12.60 13.54
CA TYR A 37 0.26 -12.59 13.04
C TYR A 37 0.20 -13.03 11.57
N GLU A 38 -0.68 -14.02 11.33
CA GLU A 38 -1.07 -14.47 9.99
C GLU A 38 -2.61 -14.54 9.90
N PRO A 39 -3.22 -13.92 8.90
CA PRO A 39 -4.67 -13.98 8.74
C PRO A 39 -5.11 -15.40 8.34
N HIS A 40 -6.15 -15.90 9.00
CA HIS A 40 -6.71 -17.21 8.74
C HIS A 40 -8.25 -17.17 8.75
N PHE A 41 -8.87 -18.17 8.15
CA PHE A 41 -10.33 -18.31 8.17
C PHE A 41 -10.83 -18.58 9.60
N SER A 42 -11.95 -17.98 9.93
CA SER A 42 -12.68 -18.26 11.17
C SER A 42 -14.17 -18.44 10.88
N TRP A 43 -14.78 -19.46 11.45
CA TRP A 43 -16.23 -19.68 11.37
C TRP A 43 -17.06 -18.50 11.89
N SER A 44 -16.45 -17.66 12.75
CA SER A 44 -17.08 -16.43 13.23
C SER A 44 -17.38 -15.43 12.08
N TYR A 45 -16.72 -15.55 10.94
CA TYR A 45 -16.93 -14.68 9.76
C TYR A 45 -18.27 -14.93 9.05
N LEU A 46 -18.96 -16.02 9.38
CA LEU A 46 -20.31 -16.32 8.86
C LEU A 46 -21.44 -15.68 9.69
N LYS A 47 -21.11 -15.06 10.84
CA LYS A 47 -22.09 -14.39 11.69
C LYS A 47 -22.77 -13.21 10.97
N PRO A 48 -24.03 -12.87 11.29
CA PRO A 48 -24.80 -11.80 10.61
C PRO A 48 -24.10 -10.46 10.50
N LYS A 49 -23.26 -10.09 11.48
CA LYS A 49 -22.48 -8.84 11.46
C LYS A 49 -21.54 -8.71 10.24
N TYR A 50 -21.20 -9.81 9.58
CA TYR A 50 -20.34 -9.82 8.39
C TYR A 50 -21.09 -9.95 7.06
N TRP A 51 -22.41 -10.16 7.09
CA TRP A 51 -23.20 -10.39 5.87
C TRP A 51 -23.14 -9.24 4.89
N GLY A 52 -23.07 -8.00 5.37
CA GLY A 52 -22.87 -6.84 4.50
C GLY A 52 -21.56 -6.88 3.72
N ILE A 53 -20.46 -7.39 4.32
CA ILE A 53 -19.18 -7.58 3.66
C ILE A 53 -19.30 -8.69 2.61
N TRP A 54 -19.90 -9.82 2.96
CA TRP A 54 -20.12 -10.93 2.01
C TRP A 54 -20.99 -10.52 0.82
N PHE A 55 -22.03 -9.73 1.06
CA PHE A 55 -22.87 -9.18 0.00
C PHE A 55 -22.07 -8.25 -0.92
N GLY A 56 -21.26 -7.36 -0.35
CA GLY A 56 -20.36 -6.49 -1.13
C GLY A 56 -19.38 -7.31 -1.98
N ILE A 57 -18.79 -8.37 -1.41
CA ILE A 57 -17.90 -9.28 -2.14
C ILE A 57 -18.64 -9.97 -3.29
N LEU A 58 -19.84 -10.49 -3.06
CA LEU A 58 -20.65 -11.10 -4.10
C LEU A 58 -20.87 -10.14 -5.28
N ILE A 59 -21.20 -8.88 -4.99
CA ILE A 59 -21.34 -7.84 -6.02
C ILE A 59 -20.02 -7.69 -6.79
N LEU A 60 -18.88 -7.55 -6.12
CA LEU A 60 -17.57 -7.41 -6.78
C LEU A 60 -17.23 -8.61 -7.65
N LEU A 61 -17.56 -9.83 -7.20
CA LEU A 61 -17.36 -11.05 -7.98
C LEU A 61 -18.25 -11.10 -9.22
N LEU A 62 -19.50 -10.64 -9.14
CA LEU A 62 -20.39 -10.52 -10.30
C LEU A 62 -19.89 -9.46 -11.28
N LEU A 63 -19.41 -8.31 -10.80
CA LEU A 63 -18.81 -7.26 -11.61
C LEU A 63 -17.55 -7.71 -12.36
N ALA A 64 -16.86 -8.75 -11.89
CA ALA A 64 -15.70 -9.35 -12.56
C ALA A 64 -16.03 -9.90 -13.95
N PHE A 65 -17.29 -10.19 -14.25
CA PHE A 65 -17.73 -10.75 -15.53
C PHE A 65 -18.35 -9.69 -16.45
N ILE A 66 -18.53 -8.48 -15.96
CA ILE A 66 -19.02 -7.36 -16.77
C ILE A 66 -17.87 -6.81 -17.62
N PRO A 67 -18.07 -6.54 -18.93
CA PRO A 67 -17.05 -5.89 -19.77
C PRO A 67 -16.55 -4.58 -19.12
N PHE A 68 -15.23 -4.41 -19.09
CA PHE A 68 -14.62 -3.27 -18.39
C PHE A 68 -15.18 -1.91 -18.84
N ARG A 69 -15.45 -1.72 -20.15
CA ARG A 69 -15.98 -0.45 -20.67
C ARG A 69 -17.30 -0.06 -20.03
N LEU A 70 -18.18 -1.02 -19.76
CA LEU A 70 -19.47 -0.77 -19.12
C LEU A 70 -19.29 -0.56 -17.62
N ARG A 71 -18.52 -1.42 -16.97
CA ARG A 71 -18.21 -1.32 -15.54
C ARG A 71 -17.52 -0.01 -15.20
N ASP A 72 -16.54 0.42 -16.01
CA ASP A 72 -15.73 1.61 -15.73
C ASP A 72 -16.53 2.90 -15.96
N LYS A 73 -17.47 2.92 -16.92
CA LYS A 73 -18.41 4.04 -17.06
C LYS A 73 -19.32 4.19 -15.83
N PHE A 74 -19.77 3.07 -15.28
CA PHE A 74 -20.56 3.06 -14.06
C PHE A 74 -19.71 3.44 -12.84
N ALA A 75 -18.50 2.89 -12.75
CA ALA A 75 -17.52 3.21 -11.72
C ALA A 75 -17.21 4.72 -11.68
N ALA A 76 -17.04 5.36 -12.84
CA ALA A 76 -16.76 6.79 -12.90
C ALA A 76 -17.88 7.63 -12.23
N LYS A 77 -19.14 7.31 -12.49
CA LYS A 77 -20.28 7.99 -11.84
C LYS A 77 -20.27 7.77 -10.32
N ILE A 78 -20.00 6.54 -9.88
CA ILE A 78 -19.87 6.23 -8.45
C ILE A 78 -18.70 6.98 -7.84
N GLY A 79 -17.55 7.01 -8.51
CA GLY A 79 -16.34 7.70 -8.05
C GLY A 79 -16.60 9.19 -7.80
N LEU A 80 -17.19 9.88 -8.74
CA LEU A 80 -17.57 11.28 -8.59
C LEU A 80 -18.56 11.48 -7.42
N PHE A 81 -19.62 10.68 -7.36
CA PHE A 81 -20.58 10.77 -6.27
C PHE A 81 -19.95 10.55 -4.89
N VAL A 82 -19.16 9.47 -4.74
CA VAL A 82 -18.47 9.16 -3.49
C VAL A 82 -17.43 10.24 -3.16
N GLY A 83 -16.66 10.70 -4.15
CA GLY A 83 -15.68 11.77 -4.00
C GLY A 83 -16.27 13.05 -3.43
N HIS A 84 -17.44 13.47 -3.92
CA HIS A 84 -18.15 14.66 -3.39
C HIS A 84 -18.68 14.45 -1.96
N LYS A 85 -18.99 13.21 -1.55
CA LYS A 85 -19.42 12.89 -0.17
C LYS A 85 -18.25 12.68 0.79
N ALA A 86 -17.08 12.30 0.31
CA ALA A 86 -15.90 11.98 1.09
C ALA A 86 -15.13 13.24 1.54
N LYS A 87 -15.78 14.17 2.24
CA LYS A 87 -15.25 15.51 2.60
C LYS A 87 -13.86 15.46 3.24
N LYS A 88 -13.63 14.51 4.17
CA LYS A 88 -12.34 14.40 4.88
C LYS A 88 -11.21 13.98 3.94
N GLN A 89 -11.46 13.00 3.08
CA GLN A 89 -10.48 12.52 2.10
C GLN A 89 -10.18 13.59 1.05
N ARG A 90 -11.23 14.31 0.61
CA ARG A 90 -11.11 15.42 -0.34
C ARG A 90 -10.28 16.56 0.26
N LYS A 91 -10.55 16.98 1.51
CA LYS A 91 -9.73 17.97 2.24
C LYS A 91 -8.25 17.58 2.26
N ARG A 92 -7.94 16.31 2.56
CA ARG A 92 -6.55 15.82 2.55
C ARG A 92 -5.89 15.90 1.18
N ALA A 93 -6.60 15.48 0.13
CA ALA A 93 -6.10 15.58 -1.24
C ALA A 93 -5.87 17.04 -1.66
N GLN A 94 -6.79 17.96 -1.32
CA GLN A 94 -6.64 19.41 -1.55
C GLN A 94 -5.37 19.96 -0.89
N ILE A 95 -5.15 19.64 0.39
CA ILE A 95 -3.94 20.06 1.13
C ILE A 95 -2.69 19.53 0.44
N ASN A 96 -2.61 18.24 0.16
CA ASN A 96 -1.45 17.65 -0.51
C ASN A 96 -1.17 18.33 -1.86
N LEU A 97 -2.18 18.48 -2.71
CA LEU A 97 -2.03 19.10 -4.03
C LEU A 97 -1.68 20.58 -3.95
N GLN A 98 -2.22 21.31 -2.96
CA GLN A 98 -1.89 22.72 -2.75
C GLN A 98 -0.41 22.93 -2.39
N TYR A 99 0.14 22.07 -1.52
CA TYR A 99 1.55 22.16 -1.13
C TYR A 99 2.50 21.59 -2.18
N CYS A 100 2.09 20.52 -2.87
CA CYS A 100 2.94 19.90 -3.90
C CYS A 100 2.93 20.69 -5.22
N PHE A 101 1.79 21.29 -5.59
CA PHE A 101 1.59 22.02 -6.86
C PHE A 101 0.94 23.39 -6.64
N PRO A 102 1.62 24.32 -5.94
CA PRO A 102 1.07 25.64 -5.66
C PRO A 102 0.78 26.45 -6.93
N GLN A 103 1.47 26.14 -8.04
CA GLN A 103 1.28 26.78 -9.34
C GLN A 103 0.01 26.35 -10.06
N TRP A 104 -0.65 25.25 -9.67
CA TRP A 104 -1.90 24.82 -10.27
C TRP A 104 -3.07 25.67 -9.76
N SER A 105 -4.02 25.99 -10.65
CA SER A 105 -5.25 26.63 -10.24
C SER A 105 -6.07 25.71 -9.33
N GLU A 106 -6.91 26.29 -8.49
CA GLU A 106 -7.83 25.53 -7.65
C GLU A 106 -8.71 24.60 -8.48
N GLN A 107 -9.24 25.12 -9.61
CA GLN A 107 -10.05 24.32 -10.53
C GLN A 107 -9.29 23.09 -11.07
N HIS A 108 -8.02 23.24 -11.41
CA HIS A 108 -7.20 22.10 -11.87
C HIS A 108 -6.97 21.08 -10.77
N ARG A 109 -6.66 21.52 -9.54
CA ARG A 109 -6.51 20.61 -8.39
C ARG A 109 -7.81 19.85 -8.11
N GLU A 110 -8.97 20.53 -8.16
CA GLU A 110 -10.28 19.88 -7.97
C GLU A 110 -10.56 18.85 -9.08
N GLN A 111 -10.20 19.13 -10.33
CA GLN A 111 -10.34 18.17 -11.43
C GLN A 111 -9.49 16.93 -11.19
N VAL A 112 -8.21 17.09 -10.76
CA VAL A 112 -7.33 15.96 -10.44
C VAL A 112 -7.92 15.12 -9.29
N ILE A 113 -8.54 15.75 -8.29
CA ILE A 113 -9.20 15.04 -7.19
C ILE A 113 -10.41 14.24 -7.69
N ASP A 114 -11.24 14.83 -8.56
CA ASP A 114 -12.38 14.14 -9.14
C ASP A 114 -11.92 12.93 -9.97
N ASP A 115 -10.91 13.11 -10.83
CA ASP A 115 -10.34 12.05 -11.64
C ASP A 115 -9.71 10.96 -10.78
N MET A 116 -9.06 11.32 -9.67
CA MET A 116 -8.53 10.37 -8.68
C MET A 116 -9.66 9.50 -8.09
N PHE A 117 -10.79 10.06 -7.72
CA PHE A 117 -11.93 9.28 -7.21
C PHE A 117 -12.56 8.40 -8.29
N VAL A 118 -12.54 8.84 -9.56
CA VAL A 118 -12.94 8.01 -10.69
C VAL A 118 -12.02 6.79 -10.82
N VAL A 119 -10.71 6.99 -10.84
CA VAL A 119 -9.72 5.90 -10.91
C VAL A 119 -9.86 4.95 -9.73
N LEU A 120 -9.98 5.48 -8.50
CA LEU A 120 -10.25 4.67 -7.31
C LEU A 120 -11.45 3.75 -7.52
N ALA A 121 -12.59 4.28 -7.97
CA ALA A 121 -13.81 3.49 -8.15
C ALA A 121 -13.63 2.43 -9.26
N GLN A 122 -12.97 2.78 -10.36
CA GLN A 122 -12.69 1.84 -11.47
C GLN A 122 -11.83 0.66 -11.00
N VAL A 123 -10.76 0.94 -10.27
CA VAL A 123 -9.88 -0.10 -9.71
C VAL A 123 -10.60 -0.93 -8.65
N MET A 124 -11.34 -0.31 -7.74
CA MET A 124 -12.07 -1.03 -6.68
C MET A 124 -13.18 -1.93 -7.25
N LEU A 125 -13.96 -1.48 -8.22
CA LEU A 125 -14.95 -2.33 -8.88
C LEU A 125 -14.30 -3.39 -9.78
N GLY A 126 -13.04 -3.18 -10.22
CA GLY A 126 -12.22 -4.15 -10.94
C GLY A 126 -11.59 -5.24 -10.07
N ILE A 127 -11.57 -5.09 -8.74
CA ILE A 127 -10.85 -6.01 -7.85
C ILE A 127 -11.40 -7.45 -7.91
N GLY A 128 -12.67 -7.61 -8.22
CA GLY A 128 -13.28 -8.91 -8.43
C GLY A 128 -12.61 -9.72 -9.55
N GLU A 129 -12.13 -9.07 -10.62
CA GLU A 129 -11.37 -9.75 -11.68
C GLU A 129 -10.10 -10.41 -11.11
N ILE A 130 -9.38 -9.68 -10.27
CA ILE A 130 -8.15 -10.15 -9.64
C ILE A 130 -8.43 -11.38 -8.76
N ALA A 131 -9.58 -11.40 -8.09
CA ALA A 131 -9.97 -12.48 -7.20
C ALA A 131 -10.42 -13.77 -7.92
N VAL A 132 -11.09 -13.69 -9.11
CA VAL A 132 -11.74 -14.86 -9.70
C VAL A 132 -11.37 -15.15 -11.15
N ARG A 133 -10.89 -14.18 -11.95
CA ARG A 133 -10.58 -14.41 -13.36
C ARG A 133 -9.30 -15.25 -13.53
N SER A 134 -9.18 -15.92 -14.67
CA SER A 134 -8.04 -16.78 -14.97
C SER A 134 -6.72 -16.00 -15.10
N LYS A 135 -5.60 -16.71 -14.92
CA LYS A 135 -4.25 -16.19 -15.17
C LYS A 135 -4.13 -15.54 -16.56
N LYS A 136 -4.61 -16.22 -17.60
CA LYS A 136 -4.61 -15.73 -18.99
C LYS A 136 -5.39 -14.42 -19.13
N HIS A 137 -6.57 -14.33 -18.52
CA HIS A 137 -7.36 -13.10 -18.54
C HIS A 137 -6.61 -11.92 -17.91
N LEU A 138 -6.01 -12.13 -16.73
CA LEU A 138 -5.25 -11.07 -16.05
C LEU A 138 -4.00 -10.63 -16.83
N GLN A 139 -3.34 -11.59 -17.52
CA GLN A 139 -2.24 -11.27 -18.42
C GLN A 139 -2.69 -10.40 -19.61
N GLN A 140 -3.86 -10.68 -20.19
CA GLN A 140 -4.42 -9.84 -21.25
C GLN A 140 -4.86 -8.45 -20.78
N ARG A 141 -5.15 -8.31 -19.48
CA ARG A 141 -5.51 -7.06 -18.81
C ARG A 141 -4.30 -6.28 -18.29
N SER A 142 -3.10 -6.68 -18.65
CA SER A 142 -1.86 -6.05 -18.21
C SER A 142 -0.99 -5.59 -19.37
N GLU A 143 -0.17 -4.59 -19.09
CA GLU A 143 0.82 -4.04 -20.01
C GLU A 143 2.06 -3.63 -19.22
N PHE A 144 3.24 -3.96 -19.74
CA PHE A 144 4.52 -3.58 -19.14
C PHE A 144 5.25 -2.63 -20.08
N ILE A 145 5.72 -1.52 -19.53
CA ILE A 145 6.58 -0.55 -20.18
C ILE A 145 7.92 -0.62 -19.44
N GLY A 146 9.03 -0.90 -20.13
CA GLY A 146 10.37 -1.01 -19.51
C GLY A 146 10.63 -2.33 -18.77
N ILE A 147 9.91 -3.42 -19.05
CA ILE A 147 10.11 -4.74 -18.41
C ILE A 147 11.53 -5.31 -18.58
N GLU A 148 12.26 -4.85 -19.60
CA GLU A 148 13.64 -5.21 -19.89
C GLU A 148 14.57 -4.86 -18.74
N HIS A 149 14.33 -3.83 -17.97
CA HIS A 149 15.14 -3.46 -16.81
C HIS A 149 15.12 -4.55 -15.73
N ILE A 150 13.95 -5.15 -15.48
CA ILE A 150 13.84 -6.28 -14.57
C ILE A 150 14.54 -7.51 -15.15
N LYS A 151 14.32 -7.80 -16.45
CA LYS A 151 14.92 -8.96 -17.12
C LYS A 151 16.45 -8.88 -17.12
N GLN A 152 17.02 -7.70 -17.41
CA GLN A 152 18.47 -7.47 -17.38
C GLN A 152 19.05 -7.64 -15.97
N ALA A 153 18.41 -7.09 -14.94
CA ALA A 153 18.85 -7.28 -13.56
C ALA A 153 18.86 -8.77 -13.16
N LYS A 154 17.81 -9.50 -13.52
CA LYS A 154 17.72 -10.95 -13.26
C LYS A 154 18.77 -11.76 -14.04
N ALA A 155 19.01 -11.44 -15.32
CA ALA A 155 20.05 -12.09 -16.13
C ALA A 155 21.46 -11.89 -15.54
N GLN A 156 21.68 -10.78 -14.83
CA GLN A 156 22.92 -10.50 -14.07
C GLN A 156 22.96 -11.19 -12.70
N GLY A 157 21.98 -12.03 -12.36
CA GLY A 157 21.90 -12.70 -11.06
C GLY A 157 21.59 -11.76 -9.88
N LYS A 158 21.13 -10.54 -10.13
CA LYS A 158 20.81 -9.56 -9.09
C LYS A 158 19.42 -9.79 -8.52
N ASN A 159 19.29 -9.62 -7.21
CA ASN A 159 17.97 -9.47 -6.58
C ASN A 159 17.38 -8.11 -6.93
N VAL A 160 16.06 -7.97 -6.85
CA VAL A 160 15.35 -6.75 -7.23
C VAL A 160 14.41 -6.32 -6.10
N ILE A 161 14.46 -5.03 -5.78
CA ILE A 161 13.42 -4.35 -5.00
C ILE A 161 12.71 -3.39 -5.96
N LEU A 162 11.42 -3.59 -6.18
CA LEU A 162 10.57 -2.64 -6.88
C LEU A 162 10.20 -1.51 -5.93
N LEU A 163 10.55 -0.29 -6.30
CA LEU A 163 10.14 0.94 -5.62
C LEU A 163 8.79 1.37 -6.20
N VAL A 164 7.73 1.25 -5.42
CA VAL A 164 6.36 1.43 -5.91
C VAL A 164 5.66 2.49 -5.07
N PRO A 165 5.32 3.67 -5.63
CA PRO A 165 4.53 4.65 -4.91
C PRO A 165 3.08 4.18 -4.72
N HIS A 166 2.39 4.72 -3.70
CA HIS A 166 0.99 4.40 -3.46
C HIS A 166 0.09 4.93 -4.58
N GLY A 167 -0.11 4.12 -5.61
CA GLY A 167 -1.14 4.31 -6.63
C GLY A 167 -2.35 3.41 -6.36
N TRP A 168 -3.49 3.73 -6.94
CA TRP A 168 -4.72 2.93 -6.77
C TRP A 168 -4.57 1.50 -7.29
N ALA A 169 -3.76 1.28 -8.32
CA ALA A 169 -3.55 -0.01 -8.97
C ALA A 169 -2.51 -0.93 -8.30
N ILE A 170 -1.94 -0.56 -7.15
CA ILE A 170 -0.82 -1.29 -6.52
C ILE A 170 -1.14 -2.76 -6.23
N ASP A 171 -2.30 -3.06 -5.66
CA ASP A 171 -2.68 -4.44 -5.32
C ASP A 171 -2.92 -5.28 -6.57
N ALA A 172 -3.64 -4.72 -7.55
CA ALA A 172 -3.90 -5.39 -8.81
C ALA A 172 -2.60 -5.69 -9.55
N SER A 173 -1.71 -4.71 -9.67
CA SER A 173 -0.41 -4.86 -10.35
C SER A 173 0.48 -5.85 -9.63
N GLY A 174 0.54 -5.80 -8.30
CA GLY A 174 1.27 -6.76 -7.50
C GLY A 174 0.84 -8.21 -7.77
N ILE A 175 -0.47 -8.46 -7.80
CA ILE A 175 -1.02 -9.79 -8.09
C ILE A 175 -0.78 -10.19 -9.56
N ILE A 176 -0.92 -9.25 -10.49
CA ILE A 176 -0.71 -9.49 -11.92
C ILE A 176 0.74 -9.90 -12.22
N LEU A 177 1.74 -9.28 -11.57
CA LEU A 177 3.14 -9.66 -11.73
C LEU A 177 3.37 -11.16 -11.50
N HIS A 178 2.72 -11.76 -10.50
CA HIS A 178 2.78 -13.21 -10.27
C HIS A 178 2.22 -14.03 -11.44
N THR A 179 1.22 -13.51 -12.14
CA THR A 179 0.67 -14.21 -13.33
C THR A 179 1.67 -14.28 -14.49
N HIS A 180 2.65 -13.39 -14.52
CA HIS A 180 3.74 -13.37 -15.50
C HIS A 180 5.01 -14.10 -15.02
N GLY A 181 4.92 -14.85 -13.92
CA GLY A 181 6.07 -15.58 -13.38
C GLY A 181 7.08 -14.70 -12.65
N ILE A 182 6.66 -13.52 -12.21
CA ILE A 182 7.46 -12.59 -11.41
C ILE A 182 7.05 -12.76 -9.94
N PRO A 183 7.77 -13.60 -9.15
CA PRO A 183 7.40 -13.84 -7.77
C PRO A 183 7.73 -12.64 -6.90
N MET A 184 6.79 -12.21 -6.06
CA MET A 184 6.96 -11.04 -5.22
C MET A 184 6.73 -11.32 -3.74
N THR A 185 7.37 -10.49 -2.94
CA THR A 185 7.15 -10.40 -1.50
C THR A 185 6.89 -8.95 -1.12
N SER A 186 5.96 -8.70 -0.19
CA SER A 186 5.64 -7.35 0.28
C SER A 186 5.34 -7.33 1.77
N MET A 187 5.46 -6.15 2.37
CA MET A 187 5.03 -5.87 3.73
C MET A 187 3.70 -5.11 3.71
N TYR A 188 2.82 -5.38 4.68
CA TYR A 188 1.53 -4.73 4.78
C TYR A 188 1.13 -4.43 6.23
N ASN A 189 0.23 -3.48 6.40
CA ASN A 189 -0.43 -3.24 7.68
C ASN A 189 -1.74 -4.05 7.72
N PRO A 190 -1.94 -4.95 8.70
CA PRO A 190 -3.18 -5.72 8.82
C PRO A 190 -4.41 -4.83 8.98
N HIS A 191 -5.50 -5.21 8.33
CA HIS A 191 -6.78 -4.53 8.47
C HIS A 191 -7.39 -4.77 9.87
N ARG A 192 -8.05 -3.73 10.42
CA ARG A 192 -8.77 -3.86 11.70
C ARG A 192 -9.88 -4.90 11.64
N ASN A 193 -10.54 -5.05 10.50
CA ASN A 193 -11.55 -6.07 10.29
C ASN A 193 -10.87 -7.37 9.80
N LEU A 194 -10.89 -8.41 10.64
CA LEU A 194 -10.17 -9.67 10.38
C LEU A 194 -10.70 -10.42 9.14
N LEU A 195 -12.00 -10.31 8.82
CA LEU A 195 -12.55 -10.90 7.59
C LEU A 195 -11.97 -10.21 6.36
N VAL A 196 -11.94 -8.87 6.36
CA VAL A 196 -11.36 -8.08 5.26
C VAL A 196 -9.88 -8.40 5.12
N ASP A 197 -9.15 -8.47 6.23
CA ASP A 197 -7.72 -8.78 6.25
C ASP A 197 -7.42 -10.16 5.66
N TRP A 198 -8.18 -11.16 6.06
CA TRP A 198 -8.07 -12.52 5.53
C TRP A 198 -8.35 -12.57 4.01
N LEU A 199 -9.45 -11.96 3.56
CA LEU A 199 -9.85 -11.97 2.15
C LEU A 199 -8.83 -11.21 1.27
N TRP A 200 -8.33 -10.07 1.76
CA TRP A 200 -7.34 -9.29 1.04
C TRP A 200 -6.01 -10.04 0.92
N THR A 201 -5.59 -10.69 2.00
CA THR A 201 -4.40 -11.54 2.00
C THR A 201 -4.56 -12.74 1.06
N LEU A 202 -5.72 -13.39 1.06
CA LEU A 202 -6.03 -14.48 0.15
C LEU A 202 -5.94 -14.04 -1.33
N ALA A 203 -6.48 -12.87 -1.67
CA ALA A 203 -6.38 -12.31 -3.02
C ALA A 203 -4.92 -12.02 -3.41
N ARG A 204 -4.15 -11.38 -2.54
CA ARG A 204 -2.73 -11.06 -2.78
C ARG A 204 -1.85 -12.31 -2.94
N GLN A 205 -2.18 -13.41 -2.26
CA GLN A 205 -1.43 -14.66 -2.32
C GLN A 205 -1.91 -15.63 -3.40
N ARG A 206 -2.99 -15.29 -4.11
CA ARG A 206 -3.67 -16.20 -5.05
C ARG A 206 -2.73 -16.86 -6.09
N PHE A 207 -1.70 -16.15 -6.54
CA PHE A 207 -0.75 -16.64 -7.54
C PHE A 207 0.68 -16.81 -6.98
N GLY A 208 0.82 -16.94 -5.66
CA GLY A 208 2.09 -17.25 -5.01
C GLY A 208 2.78 -16.07 -4.30
N GLY A 209 2.10 -14.93 -4.12
CA GLY A 209 2.62 -13.78 -3.36
C GLY A 209 2.95 -14.13 -1.91
N LYS A 210 4.02 -13.53 -1.37
CA LYS A 210 4.39 -13.63 0.05
C LYS A 210 4.16 -12.30 0.74
N MET A 211 3.22 -12.31 1.70
CA MET A 211 2.82 -11.11 2.44
C MET A 211 3.33 -11.19 3.88
N HIS A 212 3.95 -10.12 4.37
CA HIS A 212 4.47 -10.04 5.72
C HIS A 212 3.81 -8.87 6.45
N ALA A 213 3.17 -9.16 7.57
CA ALA A 213 2.67 -8.11 8.43
C ALA A 213 3.85 -7.29 8.98
N ARG A 214 3.76 -5.95 8.97
CA ARG A 214 4.86 -5.05 9.39
C ARG A 214 5.36 -5.31 10.82
N GLN A 215 4.48 -5.69 11.73
CA GLN A 215 4.86 -6.06 13.10
C GLN A 215 5.78 -7.28 13.18
N ASN A 216 5.87 -8.10 12.13
CA ASN A 216 6.82 -9.22 12.06
C ASN A 216 8.25 -8.75 11.73
N GLY A 217 8.45 -7.45 11.52
CA GLY A 217 9.71 -6.84 11.17
C GLY A 217 10.13 -7.06 9.70
N ILE A 218 11.26 -6.50 9.34
CA ILE A 218 11.77 -6.51 7.95
C ILE A 218 12.48 -7.82 7.54
N LYS A 219 12.91 -8.64 8.52
CA LYS A 219 13.73 -9.83 8.25
C LYS A 219 13.07 -10.84 7.30
N PRO A 220 11.79 -11.21 7.44
CA PRO A 220 11.12 -12.13 6.51
C PRO A 220 11.09 -11.59 5.07
N PHE A 221 10.82 -10.29 4.90
CA PHE A 221 10.81 -9.61 3.61
C PHE A 221 12.19 -9.70 2.92
N LEU A 222 13.28 -9.33 3.63
CA LEU A 222 14.63 -9.43 3.10
C LEU A 222 15.05 -10.86 2.79
N SER A 223 14.63 -11.83 3.61
CA SER A 223 14.92 -13.26 3.39
C SER A 223 14.33 -13.74 2.06
N HIS A 224 13.07 -13.40 1.77
CA HIS A 224 12.44 -13.79 0.51
C HIS A 224 13.06 -13.11 -0.72
N ILE A 225 13.51 -11.85 -0.59
CA ILE A 225 14.27 -11.20 -1.67
C ILE A 225 15.56 -11.95 -1.97
N ARG A 226 16.31 -12.35 -0.95
CA ARG A 226 17.54 -13.17 -1.10
C ARG A 226 17.30 -14.56 -1.70
N GLN A 227 16.07 -15.07 -1.56
CA GLN A 227 15.63 -16.33 -2.18
C GLN A 227 15.12 -16.15 -3.62
N GLY A 228 15.28 -14.96 -4.21
CA GLY A 228 14.96 -14.67 -5.60
C GLY A 228 13.59 -14.07 -5.85
N GLN A 229 12.77 -13.84 -4.82
CA GLN A 229 11.53 -13.05 -4.97
C GLN A 229 11.86 -11.57 -5.13
N MET A 230 11.02 -10.81 -5.84
CA MET A 230 11.16 -9.37 -5.91
C MET A 230 10.52 -8.71 -4.70
N GLY A 231 11.23 -7.78 -4.06
CA GLY A 231 10.64 -6.95 -3.02
C GLY A 231 9.68 -5.95 -3.65
N TYR A 232 8.44 -5.88 -3.18
CA TYR A 232 7.46 -4.88 -3.57
C TYR A 232 7.36 -3.88 -2.42
N TYR A 233 8.06 -2.76 -2.55
CA TYR A 233 8.29 -1.80 -1.47
C TYR A 233 7.60 -0.47 -1.74
N LEU A 234 6.75 -0.05 -0.80
CA LEU A 234 6.01 1.21 -0.85
C LEU A 234 6.62 2.18 0.17
N PRO A 235 7.37 3.20 -0.30
CA PRO A 235 8.20 4.04 0.57
C PRO A 235 7.53 5.33 1.05
N ASP A 236 6.41 5.72 0.47
CA ASP A 236 5.89 7.08 0.42
C ASP A 236 4.85 7.43 1.52
N GLU A 237 4.68 6.56 2.51
CA GLU A 237 3.97 6.93 3.75
C GLU A 237 4.84 7.82 4.65
N ASP A 238 4.20 8.63 5.51
CA ASP A 238 4.85 9.41 6.54
C ASP A 238 4.91 8.61 7.85
N PHE A 239 6.13 8.27 8.29
CA PHE A 239 6.39 7.45 9.48
C PHE A 239 6.81 8.24 10.72
N GLY A 240 6.69 9.56 10.65
CA GLY A 240 7.08 10.46 11.76
C GLY A 240 8.56 10.86 11.71
N GLU A 241 8.91 11.83 12.55
CA GLU A 241 10.22 12.48 12.56
C GLU A 241 11.36 11.54 12.92
N GLU A 242 11.16 10.69 13.94
CA GLU A 242 12.23 9.82 14.49
C GLU A 242 12.82 8.83 13.46
N GLN A 243 12.04 8.47 12.43
CA GLN A 243 12.46 7.46 11.44
C GLN A 243 12.77 8.07 10.07
N SER A 244 12.64 9.39 9.92
CA SER A 244 12.65 10.05 8.61
C SER A 244 13.75 11.11 8.52
N VAL A 245 14.11 11.43 7.28
CA VAL A 245 14.86 12.63 6.92
C VAL A 245 13.94 13.57 6.14
N TYR A 246 14.15 14.87 6.29
CA TYR A 246 13.40 15.86 5.53
C TYR A 246 14.11 16.16 4.22
N VAL A 247 13.47 15.80 3.13
CA VAL A 247 13.95 16.04 1.77
C VAL A 247 12.84 16.62 0.91
N ASP A 248 13.21 17.26 -0.19
CA ASP A 248 12.27 17.87 -1.12
C ASP A 248 11.31 16.83 -1.68
N PHE A 249 10.06 17.26 -1.87
CA PHE A 249 8.98 16.50 -2.48
C PHE A 249 8.06 17.48 -3.22
N PHE A 250 8.11 17.49 -4.55
CA PHE A 250 7.51 18.51 -5.40
C PHE A 250 7.93 19.93 -4.98
N ALA A 251 6.98 20.84 -4.83
CA ALA A 251 7.26 22.22 -4.40
C ALA A 251 7.39 22.40 -2.87
N THR A 252 7.41 21.31 -2.11
CA THR A 252 7.52 21.32 -0.65
C THR A 252 8.59 20.34 -0.18
N TYR A 253 8.56 19.98 1.10
CA TYR A 253 9.40 18.92 1.65
C TYR A 253 8.54 17.86 2.35
N LYS A 254 9.10 16.67 2.54
CA LYS A 254 8.43 15.54 3.17
C LYS A 254 9.38 14.81 4.13
N ALA A 255 8.84 14.33 5.24
CA ALA A 255 9.51 13.36 6.10
C ALA A 255 9.53 12.01 5.37
N THR A 256 10.70 11.59 4.91
CA THR A 256 10.90 10.44 4.03
C THR A 256 11.82 9.40 4.70
N LEU A 257 11.43 8.11 4.64
CA LEU A 257 12.26 7.02 5.18
C LEU A 257 13.58 6.90 4.40
N PRO A 258 14.75 7.00 5.05
CA PRO A 258 16.04 6.99 4.35
C PRO A 258 16.60 5.57 4.11
N GLY A 259 15.84 4.52 4.46
CA GLY A 259 16.35 3.15 4.60
C GLY A 259 16.55 2.36 3.31
N ILE A 260 16.21 2.91 2.13
CA ILE A 260 16.18 2.15 0.87
C ILE A 260 17.57 1.60 0.48
N ASN A 261 18.64 2.40 0.59
CA ASN A 261 19.98 1.94 0.26
C ASN A 261 20.46 0.84 1.21
N LYS A 262 20.23 0.98 2.51
CA LYS A 262 20.56 -0.04 3.50
C LYS A 262 19.80 -1.35 3.23
N MET A 263 18.53 -1.25 2.88
CA MET A 263 17.69 -2.39 2.53
C MET A 263 18.21 -3.09 1.26
N ALA A 264 18.55 -2.33 0.22
CA ALA A 264 19.11 -2.84 -1.02
C ALA A 264 20.44 -3.58 -0.77
N LYS A 265 21.36 -3.00 0.01
CA LYS A 265 22.62 -3.64 0.40
C LYS A 265 22.40 -4.95 1.18
N LEU A 266 21.51 -4.93 2.18
CA LEU A 266 21.17 -6.11 2.97
C LEU A 266 20.52 -7.22 2.12
N ALA A 267 19.72 -6.88 1.13
CA ALA A 267 19.08 -7.83 0.22
C ALA A 267 19.98 -8.24 -0.95
N LYS A 268 21.15 -7.61 -1.14
CA LYS A 268 22.01 -7.73 -2.34
C LYS A 268 21.17 -7.46 -3.61
N ALA A 269 20.38 -6.40 -3.59
CA ALA A 269 19.39 -6.07 -4.62
C ALA A 269 19.69 -4.74 -5.28
N VAL A 270 19.28 -4.62 -6.53
CA VAL A 270 19.10 -3.31 -7.20
C VAL A 270 17.69 -2.81 -6.93
N VAL A 271 17.53 -1.49 -6.87
CA VAL A 271 16.21 -0.84 -6.72
C VAL A 271 15.76 -0.37 -8.09
N ILE A 272 14.57 -0.81 -8.50
CA ILE A 272 13.96 -0.50 -9.79
C ILE A 272 12.63 0.20 -9.52
N PRO A 273 12.46 1.48 -9.92
CA PRO A 273 11.18 2.16 -9.81
C PRO A 273 10.13 1.51 -10.71
N MET A 274 8.91 1.36 -10.19
CA MET A 274 7.76 0.88 -10.95
C MET A 274 6.50 1.63 -10.53
N PHE A 275 5.82 2.25 -11.49
CA PHE A 275 4.56 2.93 -11.27
C PHE A 275 3.39 2.16 -11.85
N PRO A 276 2.52 1.60 -10.99
CA PRO A 276 1.31 0.92 -11.43
C PRO A 276 0.17 1.91 -11.64
N ARG A 277 -0.46 1.88 -12.83
CA ARG A 277 -1.63 2.70 -13.16
C ARG A 277 -2.72 1.88 -13.83
N TYR A 278 -3.95 2.37 -13.77
CA TYR A 278 -5.07 1.81 -14.49
C TYR A 278 -5.45 2.70 -15.66
N ASN A 279 -5.35 2.17 -16.87
CA ASN A 279 -5.77 2.84 -18.09
C ASN A 279 -7.19 2.40 -18.46
N ALA A 280 -8.19 3.22 -18.15
CA ALA A 280 -9.61 2.91 -18.39
C ALA A 280 -9.98 2.86 -19.88
N GLN A 281 -9.26 3.58 -20.75
CA GLN A 281 -9.51 3.56 -22.20
C GLN A 281 -9.15 2.19 -22.80
N LEU A 282 -8.00 1.65 -22.41
CA LEU A 282 -7.53 0.33 -22.82
C LEU A 282 -8.10 -0.80 -21.96
N GLY A 283 -8.60 -0.47 -20.77
CA GLY A 283 -9.01 -1.42 -19.75
C GLY A 283 -7.83 -2.25 -19.22
N LYS A 284 -6.66 -1.68 -19.09
CA LYS A 284 -5.43 -2.38 -18.69
C LYS A 284 -4.80 -1.80 -17.44
N TYR A 285 -4.21 -2.67 -16.65
CA TYR A 285 -3.25 -2.31 -15.62
C TYR A 285 -1.88 -2.16 -16.27
N GLN A 286 -1.33 -0.96 -16.29
CA GLN A 286 -0.03 -0.64 -16.86
C GLN A 286 1.00 -0.56 -15.74
N MET A 287 2.13 -1.22 -15.90
CA MET A 287 3.28 -1.17 -15.01
C MET A 287 4.43 -0.52 -15.78
N GLU A 288 4.71 0.74 -15.47
CA GLU A 288 5.83 1.48 -16.01
C GLU A 288 7.05 1.28 -15.12
N ILE A 289 8.15 0.83 -15.71
CA ILE A 289 9.34 0.36 -15.03
C ILE A 289 10.53 1.15 -15.55
N HIS A 290 11.19 1.89 -14.68
CA HIS A 290 12.35 2.69 -14.99
C HIS A 290 13.67 1.89 -14.86
N PRO A 291 14.80 2.43 -15.33
CA PRO A 291 16.11 1.84 -15.08
C PRO A 291 16.42 1.70 -13.57
N PRO A 292 17.32 0.79 -13.19
CA PRO A 292 17.77 0.69 -11.80
C PRO A 292 18.32 2.02 -11.28
N MET A 293 17.88 2.39 -10.07
CA MET A 293 18.34 3.61 -9.39
C MET A 293 19.81 3.50 -8.95
N THR A 294 20.53 4.60 -9.06
CA THR A 294 21.80 4.79 -8.36
C THR A 294 21.52 5.39 -6.98
N LEU A 295 21.83 4.64 -5.93
CA LEU A 295 21.60 5.06 -4.54
C LEU A 295 22.92 5.50 -3.90
N SER A 296 22.90 6.63 -3.17
CA SER A 296 24.00 7.14 -2.38
C SER A 296 24.08 6.45 -1.01
N ASP A 297 25.25 6.45 -0.40
CA ASP A 297 25.40 6.07 1.01
C ASP A 297 24.89 7.14 1.98
N ASP A 298 24.76 8.39 1.51
CA ASP A 298 24.08 9.45 2.23
C ASP A 298 22.57 9.19 2.25
N PRO A 299 21.97 9.05 3.45
CA PRO A 299 20.55 8.81 3.61
C PRO A 299 19.65 9.88 3.00
N GLN A 300 20.06 11.16 3.08
CA GLN A 300 19.27 12.27 2.51
C GLN A 300 19.27 12.23 0.99
N GLN A 301 20.43 12.01 0.36
CA GLN A 301 20.53 11.90 -1.09
C GLN A 301 19.73 10.70 -1.62
N SER A 302 19.78 9.56 -0.95
CA SER A 302 18.99 8.37 -1.33
C SER A 302 17.49 8.61 -1.18
N ALA A 303 17.05 9.27 -0.11
CA ALA A 303 15.67 9.64 0.10
C ALA A 303 15.18 10.65 -0.94
N ARG A 304 16.01 11.64 -1.31
CA ARG A 304 15.66 12.62 -2.35
C ARG A 304 15.58 11.98 -3.74
N ALA A 305 16.51 11.06 -4.06
CA ALA A 305 16.48 10.32 -5.32
C ALA A 305 15.19 9.47 -5.44
N MET A 306 14.79 8.84 -4.35
CA MET A 306 13.54 8.08 -4.27
C MET A 306 12.31 8.97 -4.49
N ASN A 307 12.26 10.14 -3.85
CA ASN A 307 11.17 11.10 -4.06
C ASN A 307 11.14 11.61 -5.51
N ALA A 308 12.31 11.85 -6.14
CA ALA A 308 12.39 12.29 -7.53
C ALA A 308 11.76 11.29 -8.51
N GLU A 309 11.96 9.99 -8.29
CA GLU A 309 11.30 8.96 -9.11
C GLU A 309 9.78 9.00 -8.94
N ILE A 310 9.29 9.14 -7.70
CA ILE A 310 7.85 9.26 -7.44
C ILE A 310 7.29 10.52 -8.11
N GLU A 311 7.98 11.64 -8.00
CA GLU A 311 7.58 12.92 -8.63
C GLU A 311 7.44 12.78 -10.15
N SER A 312 8.37 12.09 -10.79
CA SER A 312 8.37 11.90 -12.25
C SER A 312 7.08 11.17 -12.70
N PHE A 313 6.75 10.05 -12.07
CA PHE A 313 5.51 9.32 -12.39
C PHE A 313 4.24 10.10 -12.09
N VAL A 314 4.20 10.73 -10.90
CA VAL A 314 2.99 11.40 -10.41
C VAL A 314 2.71 12.68 -11.22
N THR A 315 3.74 13.35 -11.73
CA THR A 315 3.56 14.54 -12.58
C THR A 315 2.86 14.20 -13.90
N GLU A 316 3.10 13.01 -14.46
CA GLU A 316 2.48 12.58 -15.71
C GLU A 316 1.00 12.19 -15.54
N THR A 317 0.67 11.50 -14.43
CA THR A 317 -0.67 10.97 -14.17
C THR A 317 -1.05 11.17 -12.70
N PRO A 318 -1.26 12.42 -12.27
CA PRO A 318 -1.46 12.75 -10.86
C PRO A 318 -2.73 12.10 -10.26
N GLU A 319 -3.76 11.82 -11.06
CA GLU A 319 -4.99 11.16 -10.64
C GLU A 319 -4.79 9.68 -10.24
N GLN A 320 -3.66 9.07 -10.64
CA GLN A 320 -3.34 7.69 -10.27
C GLN A 320 -2.78 7.56 -8.84
N TYR A 321 -2.29 8.66 -8.25
CA TYR A 321 -1.65 8.67 -6.94
C TYR A 321 -2.66 8.83 -5.81
N VAL A 322 -2.36 8.24 -4.63
CA VAL A 322 -3.28 8.21 -3.49
C VAL A 322 -3.17 9.50 -2.65
N TRP A 323 -3.62 10.63 -3.18
CA TRP A 323 -3.55 11.94 -2.52
C TRP A 323 -4.33 12.04 -1.21
N ILE A 324 -5.18 11.07 -0.88
CA ILE A 324 -5.94 11.04 0.39
C ILE A 324 -5.09 10.62 1.60
N LEU A 325 -3.85 10.16 1.41
CA LEU A 325 -2.92 9.87 2.49
C LEU A 325 -2.46 11.18 3.16
N GLN A 326 -2.07 11.11 4.42
CA GLN A 326 -1.45 12.24 5.12
C GLN A 326 0.06 12.27 4.80
N LEU A 327 0.40 12.60 3.54
CA LEU A 327 1.78 12.55 3.02
C LEU A 327 2.73 13.54 3.68
N LEU A 328 2.19 14.65 4.17
CA LEU A 328 2.91 15.80 4.72
C LEU A 328 2.59 15.99 6.22
N ARG A 329 2.24 14.92 6.93
CA ARG A 329 1.81 14.97 8.34
C ARG A 329 2.92 15.49 9.26
N THR A 330 4.13 15.03 9.03
CA THR A 330 5.29 15.39 9.85
C THR A 330 5.97 16.61 9.27
N ARG A 331 5.91 17.74 10.00
CA ARG A 331 6.51 19.01 9.60
C ARG A 331 7.59 19.43 10.59
N LYS A 332 8.66 20.08 10.09
CA LYS A 332 9.79 20.56 10.91
C LYS A 332 9.37 21.52 12.05
N ASN A 333 8.31 22.28 11.81
CA ASN A 333 7.79 23.26 12.77
C ASN A 333 6.67 22.71 13.68
N GLY A 334 6.38 21.41 13.59
CA GLY A 334 5.30 20.77 14.36
C GLY A 334 3.89 21.14 13.92
N GLU A 335 3.73 21.83 12.79
CA GLU A 335 2.41 22.19 12.22
C GLU A 335 1.64 20.95 11.79
N ASP A 336 0.35 20.85 12.15
CA ASP A 336 -0.56 19.86 11.56
C ASP A 336 -1.35 20.49 10.40
N LEU A 337 -1.00 20.10 9.18
CA LEU A 337 -1.66 20.60 7.96
C LEU A 337 -3.08 20.03 7.78
N TYR A 338 -3.46 18.98 8.50
CA TYR A 338 -4.71 18.22 8.24
C TYR A 338 -5.79 18.43 9.31
N ASP A 339 -5.52 19.25 10.32
CA ASP A 339 -6.52 19.64 11.33
C ASP A 339 -7.67 20.53 10.79
#